data_e44701f61aab254c48663115364f0a4b
#
_entry.id   e44701f61aab254c48663115364f0a4b
#
_cell.length_a   1.000
_cell.length_b   1.000
_cell.length_c   1.000
_cell.angle_alpha   90.00
_cell.angle_beta   90.00
_cell.angle_gamma   90.00
#
_symmetry.space_group_name_H-M   'P 1'
#
loop_
_entity.id
_entity.type
_entity.pdbx_description
1 polymer ?
#
loop_
_entity_poly.entity_id
_entity_poly.type
_entity_poly.pdbx_seq_one_letter_code
_entity_poly.pdbx_strand_id
1 'polypeptide(L)'
;VQMNPVVKKIDIVGNESLSTGDLMKLVATTPGTTLNTAVVSHDVANINTAFANAGYMMSRVSDVRLDDEGVLHIAISEPRIENINLRGNTKTKNKVIMRELRMKKGDIFNKNAASRSIQRVYNTGYFEDVNVRLLPGQRNPKDVIVEIDVTEQKTGSVTIGAGYSDSDGLVGILGLAETNLRGTGDKANISWEFGGNTDSNKNYIFSYTHPYLNDAGDSIGFSIFDRESEYDDYDEKGNSVAEYDRRTNGFNVTYGRVRSEYVSDYVTLETKRTKYTDHDSGFNYRNDAKDPDNKGYDFAGMDYLGKNFGRTNSLTWSHVFDNRDNVYDPTKGKRLSFTGTWAGHGMGGDFDYFKFIAENRLYYKVGRAHVIAVRLMGGIATGDMPYNDLFTLGGADNLRGYEDDEFRGNKMYEATVEYRYPIAKKIQGVVFTDVGNAWGGVENIPWYHENNKLHYSGGIGFRITTPIGPIRLDYGVGQDGGKFHFSFGGKF
;
A
#
# COMPACT_ATOMS: atom_id res chain seq x y z
N VAL A 1 5.20 -67.32 27.12
CA VAL A 1 5.57 -65.92 26.84
C VAL A 1 5.58 -65.79 25.35
N GLN A 2 4.60 -65.10 24.79
CA GLN A 2 4.58 -64.81 23.36
C GLN A 2 5.57 -63.66 23.13
N MET A 3 6.67 -63.93 22.41
CA MET A 3 7.65 -62.90 22.08
C MET A 3 7.06 -61.97 21.04
N ASN A 4 7.23 -60.66 21.26
CA ASN A 4 6.79 -59.66 20.24
C ASN A 4 7.56 -59.90 18.94
N PRO A 5 6.91 -59.77 17.80
CA PRO A 5 7.53 -59.99 16.47
C PRO A 5 8.64 -58.95 16.20
N VAL A 6 9.57 -59.29 15.29
CA VAL A 6 10.66 -58.41 14.88
C VAL A 6 10.19 -57.51 13.72
N VAL A 7 10.41 -56.23 13.81
CA VAL A 7 10.18 -55.29 12.70
C VAL A 7 11.31 -55.39 11.70
N LYS A 8 11.04 -55.82 10.47
CA LYS A 8 12.04 -55.95 9.39
C LYS A 8 12.11 -54.69 8.52
N LYS A 9 10.95 -54.04 8.34
CA LYS A 9 10.84 -52.82 7.49
C LYS A 9 9.74 -51.92 8.07
N ILE A 10 9.86 -50.61 7.80
CA ILE A 10 8.82 -49.65 8.06
C ILE A 10 8.32 -49.05 6.76
N ASP A 11 7.01 -49.00 6.59
CA ASP A 11 6.32 -48.47 5.42
C ASP A 11 5.30 -47.43 5.82
N ILE A 12 5.49 -46.18 5.37
CA ILE A 12 4.56 -45.06 5.64
C ILE A 12 3.80 -44.79 4.35
N VAL A 13 2.46 -44.83 4.44
CA VAL A 13 1.55 -44.67 3.31
C VAL A 13 0.46 -43.68 3.56
N GLY A 14 -0.03 -43.01 2.51
CA GLY A 14 -1.13 -42.06 2.58
C GLY A 14 -0.72 -40.64 2.93
N ASN A 15 0.56 -40.36 3.06
CA ASN A 15 1.10 -39.02 3.26
C ASN A 15 1.34 -38.34 1.90
N GLU A 16 0.81 -37.13 1.74
CA GLU A 16 1.01 -36.28 0.57
C GLU A 16 1.61 -34.92 0.93
N SER A 17 1.20 -34.33 2.07
CA SER A 17 1.60 -32.98 2.49
C SER A 17 2.99 -32.92 3.13
N LEU A 18 3.45 -34.02 3.74
CA LEU A 18 4.82 -34.18 4.25
C LEU A 18 5.52 -35.36 3.57
N SER A 19 6.79 -35.20 3.25
CA SER A 19 7.54 -36.27 2.56
C SER A 19 7.75 -37.49 3.48
N THR A 20 7.70 -38.70 2.92
CA THR A 20 8.01 -39.94 3.65
C THR A 20 9.40 -39.87 4.28
N GLY A 21 10.38 -39.28 3.59
CA GLY A 21 11.74 -39.12 4.11
C GLY A 21 11.83 -38.24 5.36
N ASP A 22 11.02 -37.18 5.47
CA ASP A 22 11.00 -36.33 6.66
C ASP A 22 10.25 -37.01 7.81
N LEU A 23 9.17 -37.73 7.51
CA LEU A 23 8.46 -38.52 8.51
C LEU A 23 9.31 -39.64 9.09
N MET A 24 10.09 -40.33 8.25
CA MET A 24 11.00 -41.40 8.68
C MET A 24 12.09 -40.90 9.65
N LYS A 25 12.53 -39.66 9.57
CA LYS A 25 13.48 -39.05 10.52
C LYS A 25 12.91 -38.93 11.94
N LEU A 26 11.58 -38.95 12.08
CA LEU A 26 10.87 -38.82 13.36
C LEU A 26 10.56 -40.18 14.00
N VAL A 27 10.79 -41.28 13.29
CA VAL A 27 10.52 -42.63 13.74
C VAL A 27 11.76 -43.17 14.44
N ALA A 28 11.64 -43.50 15.72
CA ALA A 28 12.68 -44.10 16.53
C ALA A 28 12.72 -45.64 16.41
N THR A 29 11.62 -46.24 15.99
CA THR A 29 11.57 -47.69 15.69
C THR A 29 12.56 -48.03 14.57
N THR A 30 13.43 -48.99 14.78
CA THR A 30 14.47 -49.39 13.83
C THR A 30 14.25 -50.82 13.31
N PRO A 31 14.45 -51.03 11.98
CA PRO A 31 14.43 -52.41 11.42
C PRO A 31 15.46 -53.30 12.14
N GLY A 32 15.10 -54.56 12.36
CA GLY A 32 15.89 -55.56 13.06
C GLY A 32 15.63 -55.64 14.56
N THR A 33 14.78 -54.76 15.11
CA THR A 33 14.45 -54.76 16.52
C THR A 33 13.08 -55.41 16.81
N THR A 34 12.91 -55.92 18.04
CA THR A 34 11.60 -56.44 18.49
C THR A 34 10.63 -55.28 18.61
N LEU A 35 9.39 -55.46 18.14
CA LEU A 35 8.34 -54.46 18.24
C LEU A 35 8.11 -53.99 19.69
N ASN A 36 8.32 -52.71 19.89
CA ASN A 36 8.03 -52.06 21.19
C ASN A 36 6.88 -51.07 20.99
N THR A 37 5.71 -51.40 21.56
CA THR A 37 4.49 -50.59 21.42
C THR A 37 4.62 -49.19 22.01
N ALA A 38 5.44 -49.01 23.05
CA ALA A 38 5.71 -47.69 23.64
C ALA A 38 6.51 -46.80 22.68
N VAL A 39 7.53 -47.35 22.01
CA VAL A 39 8.31 -46.64 20.98
C VAL A 39 7.41 -46.28 19.78
N VAL A 40 6.61 -47.21 19.29
CA VAL A 40 5.68 -46.97 18.20
C VAL A 40 4.66 -45.88 18.56
N SER A 41 4.13 -45.89 19.80
CA SER A 41 3.24 -44.82 20.27
C SER A 41 3.91 -43.46 20.28
N HIS A 42 5.19 -43.39 20.63
CA HIS A 42 5.99 -42.18 20.58
C HIS A 42 6.24 -41.73 19.12
N ASP A 43 6.52 -42.66 18.23
CA ASP A 43 6.67 -42.38 16.78
C ASP A 43 5.37 -41.79 16.18
N VAL A 44 4.22 -42.37 16.51
CA VAL A 44 2.91 -41.84 16.13
C VAL A 44 2.68 -40.42 16.63
N ALA A 45 3.04 -40.15 17.90
CA ALA A 45 2.92 -38.83 18.50
C ALA A 45 3.83 -37.82 17.79
N ASN A 46 5.05 -38.19 17.45
CA ASN A 46 6.00 -37.33 16.75
C ASN A 46 5.48 -37.01 15.31
N ILE A 47 4.98 -37.99 14.58
CA ILE A 47 4.41 -37.81 13.24
C ILE A 47 3.19 -36.86 13.32
N ASN A 48 2.26 -37.10 14.24
CA ASN A 48 1.08 -36.25 14.41
C ASN A 48 1.47 -34.80 14.78
N THR A 49 2.49 -34.62 15.62
CA THR A 49 3.04 -33.32 15.99
C THR A 49 3.64 -32.60 14.79
N ALA A 50 4.35 -33.31 13.92
CA ALA A 50 4.92 -32.75 12.69
C ALA A 50 3.83 -32.23 11.75
N PHE A 51 2.75 -32.98 11.54
CA PHE A 51 1.59 -32.51 10.76
C PHE A 51 0.95 -31.27 11.40
N ALA A 52 0.73 -31.28 12.71
CA ALA A 52 0.16 -30.14 13.41
C ALA A 52 1.03 -28.88 13.30
N ASN A 53 2.35 -29.01 13.46
CA ASN A 53 3.30 -27.90 13.30
C ASN A 53 3.34 -27.34 11.87
N ALA A 54 3.14 -28.19 10.86
CA ALA A 54 3.02 -27.79 9.47
C ALA A 54 1.64 -27.19 9.11
N GLY A 55 0.71 -27.13 10.08
CA GLY A 55 -0.65 -26.60 9.90
C GLY A 55 -1.71 -27.63 9.48
N TYR A 56 -1.33 -28.90 9.30
CA TYR A 56 -2.24 -29.99 8.90
C TYR A 56 -2.86 -30.66 10.13
N MET A 57 -3.58 -29.88 10.95
CA MET A 57 -4.10 -30.31 12.25
C MET A 57 -5.08 -31.50 12.22
N MET A 58 -5.66 -31.79 11.07
CA MET A 58 -6.58 -32.91 10.88
C MET A 58 -5.90 -34.15 10.31
N SER A 59 -4.69 -34.00 9.77
CA SER A 59 -3.86 -35.10 9.29
C SER A 59 -3.26 -35.86 10.46
N ARG A 60 -3.37 -37.16 10.44
CA ARG A 60 -2.91 -38.02 11.54
C ARG A 60 -2.63 -39.45 11.07
N VAL A 61 -1.86 -40.16 11.85
CA VAL A 61 -1.75 -41.61 11.73
C VAL A 61 -3.13 -42.23 12.03
N SER A 62 -3.68 -42.96 11.10
CA SER A 62 -5.02 -43.57 11.15
C SER A 62 -4.99 -45.04 11.52
N ASP A 63 -3.88 -45.73 11.18
CA ASP A 63 -3.67 -47.14 11.47
C ASP A 63 -2.18 -47.45 11.60
N VAL A 64 -1.85 -48.39 12.48
CA VAL A 64 -0.50 -48.95 12.62
C VAL A 64 -0.63 -50.43 12.81
N ARG A 65 -0.06 -51.22 11.86
CA ARG A 65 -0.10 -52.67 11.93
C ARG A 65 1.25 -53.27 11.49
N LEU A 66 1.62 -54.34 12.10
CA LEU A 66 2.72 -55.19 11.67
C LEU A 66 2.12 -56.39 10.94
N ASP A 67 2.60 -56.65 9.74
CA ASP A 67 2.17 -57.82 8.96
C ASP A 67 2.99 -59.10 9.28
N ASP A 68 2.57 -60.21 8.71
CA ASP A 68 3.24 -61.49 8.92
C ASP A 68 4.69 -61.53 8.32
N GLU A 69 5.00 -60.63 7.40
CA GLU A 69 6.32 -60.49 6.76
C GLU A 69 7.26 -59.66 7.64
N GLY A 70 6.76 -59.03 8.69
CA GLY A 70 7.51 -58.17 9.61
C GLY A 70 7.60 -56.70 9.12
N VAL A 71 6.70 -56.24 8.25
CA VAL A 71 6.60 -54.81 7.81
C VAL A 71 5.68 -54.07 8.71
N LEU A 72 6.18 -53.00 9.36
CA LEU A 72 5.40 -52.09 10.12
C LEU A 72 4.76 -51.01 9.21
N HIS A 73 3.48 -51.18 8.92
CA HIS A 73 2.71 -50.23 8.12
C HIS A 73 2.16 -49.11 9.04
N ILE A 74 2.49 -47.88 8.68
CA ILE A 74 1.96 -46.68 9.31
C ILE A 74 1.12 -45.98 8.26
N ALA A 75 -0.22 -46.03 8.42
CA ALA A 75 -1.15 -45.42 7.49
C ALA A 75 -1.52 -44.01 7.98
N ILE A 76 -1.41 -43.04 7.10
CA ILE A 76 -1.76 -41.64 7.36
C ILE A 76 -3.07 -41.30 6.67
N SER A 77 -3.93 -40.57 7.37
CA SER A 77 -5.15 -40.00 6.83
C SER A 77 -4.99 -38.49 6.76
N GLU A 78 -5.11 -37.93 5.55
CA GLU A 78 -5.06 -36.52 5.27
C GLU A 78 -6.41 -36.03 4.73
N PRO A 79 -7.30 -35.48 5.60
CA PRO A 79 -8.62 -35.00 5.19
C PRO A 79 -8.54 -33.92 4.13
N ARG A 80 -9.34 -34.06 3.07
CA ARG A 80 -9.43 -33.09 1.99
C ARG A 80 -10.65 -32.18 2.14
N ILE A 81 -10.58 -31.02 1.54
CA ILE A 81 -11.70 -30.11 1.43
C ILE A 81 -12.67 -30.64 0.36
N GLU A 82 -13.80 -31.20 0.82
CA GLU A 82 -14.84 -31.70 -0.09
C GLU A 82 -15.58 -30.55 -0.77
N ASN A 83 -15.85 -29.48 -0.06
CA ASN A 83 -16.50 -28.28 -0.57
C ASN A 83 -16.20 -27.04 0.31
N ILE A 84 -16.40 -25.87 -0.26
CA ILE A 84 -16.36 -24.59 0.47
C ILE A 84 -17.73 -23.93 0.32
N ASN A 85 -18.41 -23.74 1.43
CA ASN A 85 -19.73 -23.11 1.50
C ASN A 85 -19.59 -21.68 2.03
N LEU A 86 -20.30 -20.74 1.40
CA LEU A 86 -20.36 -19.35 1.83
C LEU A 86 -21.74 -19.04 2.39
N ARG A 87 -21.78 -18.29 3.49
CA ARG A 87 -23.01 -17.82 4.12
C ARG A 87 -22.90 -16.36 4.56
N GLY A 88 -24.02 -15.66 4.59
CA GLY A 88 -24.10 -14.28 5.08
C GLY A 88 -23.81 -13.21 4.04
N ASN A 89 -23.27 -13.56 2.87
CA ASN A 89 -23.05 -12.62 1.79
C ASN A 89 -24.33 -12.40 0.96
N THR A 90 -25.03 -11.30 1.23
CA THR A 90 -26.27 -10.93 0.56
C THR A 90 -26.04 -9.98 -0.61
N LYS A 91 -25.15 -9.01 -0.46
CA LYS A 91 -24.73 -8.04 -1.48
C LYS A 91 -23.50 -8.53 -2.25
N THR A 92 -22.48 -9.00 -1.52
CA THR A 92 -21.20 -9.40 -2.09
C THR A 92 -21.31 -10.73 -2.82
N LYS A 93 -20.91 -10.78 -4.08
CA LYS A 93 -20.96 -11.99 -4.90
C LYS A 93 -19.97 -13.05 -4.41
N ASN A 94 -20.34 -14.32 -4.47
CA ASN A 94 -19.49 -15.46 -4.07
C ASN A 94 -18.09 -15.39 -4.67
N LYS A 95 -17.98 -15.01 -5.95
CA LYS A 95 -16.70 -14.87 -6.66
C LYS A 95 -15.74 -13.93 -5.93
N VAL A 96 -16.25 -12.88 -5.29
CA VAL A 96 -15.44 -11.88 -4.57
C VAL A 96 -14.80 -12.48 -3.33
N ILE A 97 -15.49 -13.36 -2.62
CA ILE A 97 -14.96 -14.08 -1.46
C ILE A 97 -14.03 -15.19 -1.92
N MET A 98 -14.47 -16.01 -2.87
CA MET A 98 -13.74 -17.21 -3.32
C MET A 98 -12.35 -16.88 -3.86
N ARG A 99 -12.18 -15.76 -4.56
CA ARG A 99 -10.87 -15.33 -5.10
C ARG A 99 -9.84 -14.96 -4.04
N GLU A 100 -10.30 -14.61 -2.83
CA GLU A 100 -9.41 -14.29 -1.71
C GLU A 100 -8.89 -15.53 -0.97
N LEU A 101 -9.52 -16.69 -1.18
CA LEU A 101 -9.16 -17.91 -0.48
C LEU A 101 -7.81 -18.47 -0.95
N ARG A 102 -7.04 -18.99 0.00
CA ARG A 102 -5.78 -19.72 -0.21
C ARG A 102 -5.96 -21.22 -0.08
N MET A 103 -7.18 -21.67 -0.19
CA MET A 103 -7.60 -23.07 -0.16
C MET A 103 -8.65 -23.29 -1.24
N LYS A 104 -8.65 -24.49 -1.81
CA LYS A 104 -9.58 -24.91 -2.87
C LYS A 104 -10.18 -26.25 -2.53
N LYS A 105 -11.31 -26.56 -3.17
CA LYS A 105 -11.86 -27.93 -3.17
C LYS A 105 -10.82 -28.92 -3.68
N GLY A 106 -10.63 -30.01 -2.93
CA GLY A 106 -9.68 -31.07 -3.19
C GLY A 106 -8.32 -30.90 -2.48
N ASP A 107 -8.00 -29.72 -1.98
CA ASP A 107 -6.79 -29.50 -1.19
C ASP A 107 -6.86 -30.24 0.16
N ILE A 108 -5.72 -30.68 0.69
CA ILE A 108 -5.61 -31.15 2.07
C ILE A 108 -5.87 -29.95 2.99
N PHE A 109 -6.71 -30.13 4.00
CA PHE A 109 -7.05 -29.01 4.90
C PHE A 109 -5.81 -28.54 5.67
N ASN A 110 -5.48 -27.25 5.53
CA ASN A 110 -4.39 -26.61 6.23
C ASN A 110 -4.90 -25.38 7.00
N LYS A 111 -4.70 -25.36 8.33
CA LYS A 111 -5.11 -24.27 9.22
C LYS A 111 -4.49 -22.92 8.84
N ASN A 112 -3.21 -22.92 8.44
CA ASN A 112 -2.51 -21.68 8.09
C ASN A 112 -3.11 -21.06 6.81
N ALA A 113 -3.41 -21.90 5.81
CA ALA A 113 -4.10 -21.47 4.60
C ALA A 113 -5.53 -20.95 4.89
N ALA A 114 -6.26 -21.61 5.80
CA ALA A 114 -7.58 -21.16 6.23
C ALA A 114 -7.51 -19.82 6.97
N SER A 115 -6.61 -19.68 7.94
CA SER A 115 -6.41 -18.42 8.67
C SER A 115 -6.00 -17.28 7.74
N ARG A 116 -5.13 -17.55 6.76
CA ARG A 116 -4.74 -16.58 5.75
C ARG A 116 -5.90 -16.18 4.85
N SER A 117 -6.77 -17.13 4.50
CA SER A 117 -7.98 -16.88 3.72
C SER A 117 -8.93 -15.94 4.46
N ILE A 118 -9.19 -16.23 5.75
CA ILE A 118 -10.02 -15.36 6.61
C ILE A 118 -9.45 -13.94 6.63
N GLN A 119 -8.16 -13.80 6.88
CA GLN A 119 -7.50 -12.49 6.94
C GLN A 119 -7.62 -11.73 5.62
N ARG A 120 -7.49 -12.41 4.48
CA ARG A 120 -7.64 -11.79 3.17
C ARG A 120 -9.07 -11.34 2.90
N VAL A 121 -10.06 -12.19 3.20
CA VAL A 121 -11.49 -11.84 3.06
C VAL A 121 -11.81 -10.64 3.97
N TYR A 122 -11.37 -10.66 5.22
CA TYR A 122 -11.54 -9.55 6.16
C TYR A 122 -10.88 -8.24 5.64
N ASN A 123 -9.66 -8.34 5.12
CA ASN A 123 -8.90 -7.20 4.61
C ASN A 123 -9.51 -6.57 3.34
N THR A 124 -10.49 -7.20 2.70
CA THR A 124 -11.26 -6.54 1.62
C THR A 124 -12.02 -5.31 2.13
N GLY A 125 -12.33 -5.26 3.43
CA GLY A 125 -13.14 -4.21 4.04
C GLY A 125 -14.63 -4.31 3.73
N TYR A 126 -15.11 -5.45 3.23
CA TYR A 126 -16.54 -5.66 2.90
C TYR A 126 -17.32 -6.33 4.04
N PHE A 127 -16.61 -6.84 5.04
CA PHE A 127 -17.15 -7.65 6.12
C PHE A 127 -16.71 -7.12 7.49
N GLU A 128 -17.67 -7.04 8.40
CA GLU A 128 -17.45 -6.73 9.81
C GLU A 128 -16.85 -7.93 10.54
N ASP A 129 -17.29 -9.16 10.14
CA ASP A 129 -16.80 -10.41 10.71
C ASP A 129 -16.68 -11.50 9.64
N VAL A 130 -15.70 -12.39 9.82
CA VAL A 130 -15.43 -13.54 8.96
C VAL A 130 -15.06 -14.73 9.82
N ASN A 131 -15.93 -15.73 9.88
CA ASN A 131 -15.74 -16.94 10.66
C ASN A 131 -15.63 -18.17 9.76
N VAL A 132 -14.88 -19.17 10.21
CA VAL A 132 -14.77 -20.46 9.55
C VAL A 132 -15.20 -21.57 10.48
N ARG A 133 -16.09 -22.44 9.98
CA ARG A 133 -16.49 -23.69 10.61
C ARG A 133 -16.13 -24.87 9.73
N LEU A 134 -15.72 -25.97 10.37
CA LEU A 134 -15.44 -27.23 9.69
C LEU A 134 -16.60 -28.19 9.97
N LEU A 135 -17.18 -28.71 8.91
CA LEU A 135 -18.22 -29.71 8.97
C LEU A 135 -17.70 -31.03 8.36
N PRO A 136 -18.19 -32.20 8.83
CA PRO A 136 -17.84 -33.46 8.19
C PRO A 136 -18.25 -33.49 6.71
N GLY A 137 -17.46 -34.14 5.88
CA GLY A 137 -17.81 -34.36 4.47
C GLY A 137 -19.12 -35.15 4.32
N GLN A 138 -19.87 -34.82 3.30
CA GLN A 138 -21.14 -35.53 3.01
C GLN A 138 -20.91 -36.82 2.21
N ARG A 139 -19.89 -36.82 1.35
CA ARG A 139 -19.52 -38.02 0.54
C ARG A 139 -18.56 -38.92 1.28
N ASN A 140 -17.58 -38.35 1.95
CA ASN A 140 -16.59 -39.03 2.77
C ASN A 140 -16.54 -38.36 4.14
N PRO A 141 -16.99 -39.01 5.22
CA PRO A 141 -16.96 -38.44 6.58
C PRO A 141 -15.57 -38.10 7.10
N LYS A 142 -14.49 -38.61 6.46
CA LYS A 142 -13.10 -38.27 6.79
C LYS A 142 -12.70 -36.92 6.24
N ASP A 143 -13.32 -36.46 5.14
CA ASP A 143 -13.09 -35.17 4.53
C ASP A 143 -13.86 -34.05 5.24
N VAL A 144 -13.58 -32.82 4.87
CA VAL A 144 -14.18 -31.65 5.52
C VAL A 144 -14.87 -30.74 4.52
N ILE A 145 -15.99 -30.17 4.95
CA ILE A 145 -16.62 -29.02 4.32
C ILE A 145 -16.21 -27.78 5.10
N VAL A 146 -15.58 -26.83 4.40
CA VAL A 146 -15.23 -25.54 4.99
C VAL A 146 -16.40 -24.59 4.79
N GLU A 147 -17.07 -24.22 5.88
CA GLU A 147 -18.14 -23.22 5.85
C GLU A 147 -17.59 -21.87 6.31
N ILE A 148 -17.69 -20.86 5.46
CA ILE A 148 -17.26 -19.48 5.72
C ILE A 148 -18.51 -18.64 5.94
N ASP A 149 -18.71 -18.19 7.17
CA ASP A 149 -19.77 -17.27 7.55
C ASP A 149 -19.24 -15.85 7.58
N VAL A 150 -19.87 -14.96 6.82
CA VAL A 150 -19.49 -13.55 6.78
C VAL A 150 -20.64 -12.66 7.26
N THR A 151 -20.30 -11.58 7.94
CA THR A 151 -21.24 -10.50 8.26
C THR A 151 -20.87 -9.29 7.42
N GLU A 152 -21.74 -8.93 6.46
CA GLU A 152 -21.47 -7.79 5.58
C GLU A 152 -21.55 -6.46 6.31
N GLN A 153 -20.68 -5.54 5.97
CA GLN A 153 -20.75 -4.14 6.41
C GLN A 153 -21.11 -3.19 5.27
N LYS A 154 -21.41 -1.95 5.62
CA LYS A 154 -21.63 -0.89 4.62
C LYS A 154 -20.29 -0.56 3.95
N THR A 155 -20.26 -0.66 2.63
CA THR A 155 -19.06 -0.39 1.79
C THR A 155 -19.11 0.98 1.11
N GLY A 156 -20.29 1.61 1.14
CA GLY A 156 -20.46 3.01 0.74
C GLY A 156 -20.14 3.96 1.89
N SER A 157 -19.43 5.02 1.59
CA SER A 157 -19.11 6.10 2.53
C SER A 157 -19.45 7.46 1.93
N VAL A 158 -19.91 8.35 2.80
CA VAL A 158 -20.06 9.77 2.52
C VAL A 158 -19.05 10.48 3.41
N THR A 159 -18.17 11.23 2.81
CA THR A 159 -17.20 12.08 3.52
C THR A 159 -17.68 13.52 3.44
N ILE A 160 -17.81 14.15 4.59
CA ILE A 160 -18.00 15.60 4.71
C ILE A 160 -16.88 16.07 5.60
N GLY A 161 -16.04 16.93 5.10
CA GLY A 161 -14.87 17.41 5.81
C GLY A 161 -14.63 18.89 5.57
N ALA A 162 -13.76 19.45 6.38
CA ALA A 162 -13.15 20.75 6.15
C ALA A 162 -11.65 20.59 6.38
N GLY A 163 -10.86 21.25 5.57
CA GLY A 163 -9.41 21.30 5.67
C GLY A 163 -8.95 22.74 5.66
N TYR A 164 -7.75 22.95 6.14
CA TYR A 164 -7.05 24.21 6.00
C TYR A 164 -5.61 23.90 5.59
N SER A 165 -5.14 24.57 4.57
CA SER A 165 -3.72 24.64 4.23
C SER A 165 -3.31 26.10 4.13
N ASP A 166 -2.02 26.37 4.24
CA ASP A 166 -1.54 27.74 4.11
C ASP A 166 -1.72 28.27 2.68
N SER A 167 -1.63 27.38 1.68
CA SER A 167 -1.84 27.71 0.26
C SER A 167 -3.32 27.82 -0.11
N ASP A 168 -4.15 26.83 0.24
CA ASP A 168 -5.54 26.80 -0.21
C ASP A 168 -6.53 27.49 0.73
N GLY A 169 -6.11 27.88 1.94
CA GLY A 169 -6.99 28.41 2.97
C GLY A 169 -7.98 27.37 3.51
N LEU A 170 -9.18 27.78 3.88
CA LEU A 170 -10.23 26.90 4.39
C LEU A 170 -11.01 26.28 3.24
N VAL A 171 -10.93 24.96 3.09
CA VAL A 171 -11.65 24.20 2.08
C VAL A 171 -12.68 23.26 2.71
N GLY A 172 -13.81 23.07 2.03
CA GLY A 172 -14.80 22.04 2.33
C GLY A 172 -14.62 20.84 1.39
N ILE A 173 -14.80 19.63 1.89
CA ILE A 173 -14.66 18.40 1.13
C ILE A 173 -15.96 17.62 1.19
N LEU A 174 -16.46 17.20 0.04
CA LEU A 174 -17.60 16.31 -0.11
C LEU A 174 -17.20 15.11 -0.96
N GLY A 175 -17.24 13.93 -0.36
CA GLY A 175 -16.84 12.70 -1.03
C GLY A 175 -17.92 11.63 -0.95
N LEU A 176 -18.07 10.89 -2.04
CA LEU A 176 -18.86 9.66 -2.12
C LEU A 176 -17.96 8.55 -2.60
N ALA A 177 -17.82 7.51 -1.82
CA ALA A 177 -17.04 6.33 -2.22
C ALA A 177 -17.85 5.05 -2.00
N GLU A 178 -17.73 4.13 -2.94
CA GLU A 178 -18.25 2.77 -2.81
C GLU A 178 -17.10 1.81 -3.16
N THR A 179 -16.75 0.94 -2.23
CA THR A 179 -15.63 0.01 -2.40
C THR A 179 -16.05 -1.38 -2.85
N ASN A 180 -17.36 -1.64 -2.89
CA ASN A 180 -17.94 -2.91 -3.35
C ASN A 180 -19.19 -2.66 -4.21
N LEU A 181 -19.02 -1.89 -5.29
CA LEU A 181 -20.11 -1.49 -6.18
C LEU A 181 -20.86 -2.73 -6.72
N ARG A 182 -22.15 -2.78 -6.48
CA ARG A 182 -23.02 -3.92 -6.86
C ARG A 182 -22.54 -5.29 -6.37
N GLY A 183 -21.70 -5.32 -5.34
CA GLY A 183 -21.15 -6.55 -4.78
C GLY A 183 -20.08 -7.24 -5.61
N THR A 184 -19.52 -6.58 -6.61
CA THR A 184 -18.48 -7.12 -7.51
C THR A 184 -17.06 -6.89 -7.00
N GLY A 185 -16.90 -6.05 -5.97
CA GLY A 185 -15.63 -5.56 -5.48
C GLY A 185 -15.09 -4.38 -6.29
N ASP A 186 -15.85 -3.85 -7.23
CA ASP A 186 -15.50 -2.66 -7.97
C ASP A 186 -15.54 -1.45 -7.04
N LYS A 187 -14.62 -0.52 -7.29
CA LYS A 187 -14.51 0.70 -6.49
C LYS A 187 -14.87 1.90 -7.34
N ALA A 188 -15.68 2.79 -6.80
CA ALA A 188 -15.98 4.07 -7.40
C ALA A 188 -15.84 5.16 -6.34
N ASN A 189 -15.26 6.29 -6.72
CA ASN A 189 -15.10 7.45 -5.86
C ASN A 189 -15.40 8.72 -6.64
N ILE A 190 -16.16 9.61 -6.01
CA ILE A 190 -16.37 10.99 -6.45
C ILE A 190 -15.97 11.88 -5.29
N SER A 191 -15.10 12.82 -5.53
CA SER A 191 -14.72 13.84 -4.56
C SER A 191 -14.88 15.21 -5.16
N TRP A 192 -15.44 16.11 -4.38
CA TRP A 192 -15.53 17.53 -4.68
C TRP A 192 -15.01 18.32 -3.49
N GLU A 193 -14.09 19.20 -3.78
CA GLU A 193 -13.53 20.14 -2.82
C GLU A 193 -13.94 21.55 -3.24
N PHE A 194 -14.35 22.37 -2.27
CA PHE A 194 -14.91 23.69 -2.52
C PHE A 194 -14.49 24.67 -1.42
N GLY A 195 -14.53 25.95 -1.71
CA GLY A 195 -13.96 27.00 -0.86
C GLY A 195 -12.48 27.19 -1.19
N GLY A 196 -11.73 27.66 -0.22
CA GLY A 196 -10.33 28.04 -0.43
C GLY A 196 -10.20 29.44 -1.02
N ASN A 197 -8.98 29.79 -1.39
CA ASN A 197 -8.61 31.09 -1.91
C ASN A 197 -8.84 31.21 -3.42
N THR A 198 -9.21 30.12 -4.11
CA THR A 198 -9.43 30.12 -5.57
C THR A 198 -10.83 30.60 -5.95
N ASP A 199 -10.94 31.37 -7.03
CA ASP A 199 -12.20 31.89 -7.51
C ASP A 199 -13.15 30.86 -8.12
N SER A 200 -12.65 29.69 -8.52
CA SER A 200 -13.41 28.80 -9.40
C SER A 200 -14.10 27.62 -8.71
N ASN A 201 -13.75 27.27 -7.47
CA ASN A 201 -14.31 26.13 -6.72
C ASN A 201 -14.39 24.80 -7.51
N LYS A 202 -13.43 24.54 -8.40
CA LYS A 202 -13.47 23.43 -9.34
C LYS A 202 -12.45 22.37 -8.98
N ASN A 203 -12.67 21.66 -7.90
CA ASN A 203 -11.84 20.54 -7.49
C ASN A 203 -12.66 19.25 -7.52
N TYR A 204 -12.68 18.58 -8.67
CA TYR A 204 -13.40 17.33 -8.87
C TYR A 204 -12.47 16.19 -9.20
N ILE A 205 -12.72 15.05 -8.57
CA ILE A 205 -12.11 13.78 -8.96
C ILE A 205 -13.22 12.74 -9.06
N PHE A 206 -13.27 12.06 -10.19
CA PHE A 206 -14.00 10.80 -10.32
C PHE A 206 -13.01 9.69 -10.63
N SER A 207 -13.09 8.59 -9.90
CA SER A 207 -12.28 7.40 -10.17
C SER A 207 -13.11 6.12 -10.09
N TYR A 208 -12.76 5.17 -10.94
CA TYR A 208 -13.33 3.83 -10.94
C TYR A 208 -12.22 2.81 -11.08
N THR A 209 -12.30 1.69 -10.35
CA THR A 209 -11.35 0.59 -10.44
C THR A 209 -12.07 -0.75 -10.41
N HIS A 210 -11.80 -1.58 -11.40
CA HIS A 210 -12.17 -3.00 -11.44
C HIS A 210 -10.97 -3.83 -10.98
N PRO A 211 -10.97 -4.39 -9.76
CA PRO A 211 -9.76 -4.97 -9.14
C PRO A 211 -9.43 -6.39 -9.59
N TYR A 212 -10.28 -7.05 -10.37
CA TYR A 212 -10.08 -8.43 -10.81
C TYR A 212 -10.54 -8.62 -12.25
N LEU A 213 -9.75 -8.10 -13.18
CA LEU A 213 -9.98 -8.25 -14.62
C LEU A 213 -9.91 -9.73 -15.05
N ASN A 214 -9.08 -10.52 -14.36
CA ASN A 214 -8.89 -11.95 -14.57
C ASN A 214 -8.66 -12.69 -13.24
N ASP A 215 -8.51 -14.03 -13.30
CA ASP A 215 -8.30 -14.87 -12.11
C ASP A 215 -6.92 -14.67 -11.46
N ALA A 216 -5.96 -14.05 -12.15
CA ALA A 216 -4.67 -13.67 -11.60
C ALA A 216 -4.77 -12.44 -10.67
N GLY A 217 -5.90 -11.70 -10.72
CA GLY A 217 -6.12 -10.51 -9.90
C GLY A 217 -5.59 -9.23 -10.53
N ASP A 218 -5.39 -9.21 -11.86
CA ASP A 218 -5.07 -7.99 -12.56
C ASP A 218 -6.21 -6.98 -12.44
N SER A 219 -5.89 -5.69 -12.42
CA SER A 219 -6.86 -4.62 -12.26
C SER A 219 -6.82 -3.63 -13.40
N ILE A 220 -7.93 -2.96 -13.65
CA ILE A 220 -8.00 -1.80 -14.51
C ILE A 220 -8.78 -0.70 -13.81
N GLY A 221 -8.27 0.52 -13.90
CA GLY A 221 -8.94 1.69 -13.35
C GLY A 221 -8.79 2.88 -14.25
N PHE A 222 -9.63 3.88 -14.05
CA PHE A 222 -9.49 5.17 -14.68
C PHE A 222 -9.87 6.29 -13.71
N SER A 223 -9.31 7.46 -13.95
CA SER A 223 -9.63 8.69 -13.22
C SER A 223 -9.80 9.85 -14.17
N ILE A 224 -10.76 10.71 -13.85
CA ILE A 224 -10.95 12.02 -14.49
C ILE A 224 -10.87 13.04 -13.37
N PHE A 225 -10.11 14.10 -13.58
CA PHE A 225 -9.92 15.15 -12.59
C PHE A 225 -9.88 16.54 -13.22
N ASP A 226 -10.34 17.51 -12.48
CA ASP A 226 -10.22 18.94 -12.76
C ASP A 226 -9.98 19.63 -11.42
N ARG A 227 -8.77 20.12 -11.21
CA ARG A 227 -8.31 20.70 -9.94
C ARG A 227 -7.77 22.09 -10.18
N GLU A 228 -8.12 22.99 -9.31
CA GLU A 228 -7.58 24.32 -9.25
C GLU A 228 -7.22 24.63 -7.80
N SER A 229 -5.99 25.06 -7.59
CA SER A 229 -5.46 25.38 -6.27
C SER A 229 -4.55 26.58 -6.40
N GLU A 230 -4.52 27.38 -5.34
CA GLU A 230 -3.55 28.44 -5.17
C GLU A 230 -2.16 27.83 -4.98
N TYR A 231 -1.16 28.47 -5.54
CA TYR A 231 0.23 28.07 -5.41
C TYR A 231 1.09 29.29 -5.14
N ASP A 232 1.97 29.11 -4.16
CA ASP A 232 3.08 29.99 -3.91
C ASP A 232 4.36 29.42 -4.53
N ASP A 233 5.06 30.25 -5.30
CA ASP A 233 6.44 29.97 -5.67
C ASP A 233 7.36 30.69 -4.68
N TYR A 234 8.31 29.93 -4.15
CA TYR A 234 9.27 30.41 -3.16
C TYR A 234 10.68 30.52 -3.74
N ASP A 235 11.47 31.46 -3.21
CA ASP A 235 12.93 31.42 -3.37
C ASP A 235 13.52 30.33 -2.44
N GLU A 236 14.85 30.09 -2.58
CA GLU A 236 15.57 29.11 -1.75
C GLU A 236 15.68 29.49 -0.25
N LYS A 237 15.10 30.58 0.17
CA LYS A 237 15.04 31.05 1.56
C LYS A 237 13.62 30.99 2.13
N GLY A 238 12.67 30.48 1.36
CA GLY A 238 11.28 30.41 1.75
C GLY A 238 10.52 31.73 1.68
N ASN A 239 11.02 32.75 0.94
CA ASN A 239 10.27 33.96 0.69
C ASN A 239 9.34 33.75 -0.51
N SER A 240 8.04 34.11 -0.37
CA SER A 240 7.10 34.07 -1.48
C SER A 240 7.52 35.03 -2.60
N VAL A 241 7.55 34.54 -3.82
CA VAL A 241 7.88 35.27 -5.05
C VAL A 241 6.62 35.60 -5.83
N ALA A 242 5.74 34.62 -6.01
CA ALA A 242 4.50 34.76 -6.72
C ALA A 242 3.42 33.86 -6.14
N GLU A 243 2.21 34.39 -6.07
CA GLU A 243 1.00 33.70 -5.63
C GLU A 243 0.02 33.70 -6.80
N TYR A 244 -0.43 32.52 -7.24
CA TYR A 244 -1.25 32.36 -8.43
C TYR A 244 -2.09 31.09 -8.41
N ASP A 245 -3.19 31.10 -9.15
CA ASP A 245 -4.01 29.91 -9.35
C ASP A 245 -3.46 29.02 -10.46
N ARG A 246 -3.36 27.73 -10.16
CA ARG A 246 -2.98 26.69 -11.11
C ARG A 246 -4.10 25.66 -11.29
N ARG A 247 -4.62 25.57 -12.51
CA ARG A 247 -5.63 24.57 -12.85
C ARG A 247 -5.03 23.42 -13.63
N THR A 248 -5.24 22.19 -13.13
CA THR A 248 -4.83 20.96 -13.80
C THR A 248 -6.04 20.06 -14.04
N ASN A 249 -6.34 19.78 -15.30
CA ASN A 249 -7.36 18.82 -15.67
C ASN A 249 -6.75 17.67 -16.49
N GLY A 250 -7.35 16.49 -16.37
CA GLY A 250 -6.79 15.33 -17.05
C GLY A 250 -7.60 14.06 -16.86
N PHE A 251 -7.07 13.04 -17.50
CA PHE A 251 -7.61 11.70 -17.49
C PHE A 251 -6.45 10.70 -17.45
N ASN A 252 -6.61 9.63 -16.69
CA ASN A 252 -5.66 8.51 -16.72
C ASN A 252 -6.36 7.16 -16.74
N VAL A 253 -5.64 6.17 -17.27
CA VAL A 253 -6.00 4.75 -17.20
C VAL A 253 -4.82 3.99 -16.61
N THR A 254 -5.09 3.20 -15.60
CA THR A 254 -4.09 2.37 -14.91
C THR A 254 -4.44 0.90 -15.06
N TYR A 255 -3.50 0.11 -15.59
CA TYR A 255 -3.53 -1.34 -15.52
C TYR A 255 -2.59 -1.81 -14.41
N GLY A 256 -3.10 -2.65 -13.51
CA GLY A 256 -2.33 -3.25 -12.41
C GLY A 256 -2.23 -4.75 -12.58
N ARG A 257 -1.03 -5.31 -12.42
CA ARG A 257 -0.75 -6.74 -12.48
C ARG A 257 -0.17 -7.26 -11.17
N VAL A 258 -0.84 -8.24 -10.60
CA VAL A 258 -0.36 -8.94 -9.39
C VAL A 258 0.65 -10.02 -9.81
N ARG A 259 1.91 -9.86 -9.42
CA ARG A 259 2.99 -10.83 -9.68
C ARG A 259 3.05 -11.91 -8.61
N SER A 260 2.83 -11.50 -7.36
CA SER A 260 2.79 -12.38 -6.19
C SER A 260 1.98 -11.74 -5.08
N GLU A 261 1.89 -12.40 -3.94
CA GLU A 261 1.16 -11.89 -2.77
C GLU A 261 1.59 -10.48 -2.32
N TYR A 262 2.86 -10.14 -2.51
CA TYR A 262 3.46 -8.88 -2.06
C TYR A 262 3.98 -8.00 -3.19
N VAL A 263 3.91 -8.45 -4.44
CA VAL A 263 4.49 -7.76 -5.58
C VAL A 263 3.43 -7.43 -6.61
N SER A 264 3.35 -6.17 -7.00
CA SER A 264 2.46 -5.68 -8.05
C SER A 264 3.18 -4.70 -8.98
N ASP A 265 2.86 -4.77 -10.25
CA ASP A 265 3.26 -3.79 -11.27
C ASP A 265 2.04 -2.97 -11.69
N TYR A 266 2.25 -1.70 -11.96
CA TYR A 266 1.23 -0.80 -12.50
C TYR A 266 1.77 -0.08 -13.73
N VAL A 267 0.91 0.07 -14.73
CA VAL A 267 1.18 0.89 -15.91
C VAL A 267 0.05 1.89 -16.05
N THR A 268 0.38 3.17 -16.03
CA THR A 268 -0.57 4.27 -16.14
C THR A 268 -0.28 5.08 -17.39
N LEU A 269 -1.29 5.25 -18.22
CA LEU A 269 -1.32 6.23 -19.30
C LEU A 269 -2.10 7.45 -18.81
N GLU A 270 -1.49 8.62 -18.90
CA GLU A 270 -2.09 9.87 -18.45
C GLU A 270 -1.97 10.96 -19.52
N THR A 271 -3.03 11.75 -19.66
CA THR A 271 -3.00 13.05 -20.31
C THR A 271 -3.50 14.09 -19.34
N LYS A 272 -2.71 15.11 -19.09
CA LYS A 272 -3.08 16.25 -18.24
C LYS A 272 -2.74 17.55 -18.92
N ARG A 273 -3.49 18.60 -18.59
CA ARG A 273 -3.19 19.97 -19.00
C ARG A 273 -3.16 20.87 -17.77
N THR A 274 -2.03 21.53 -17.57
CA THR A 274 -1.81 22.50 -16.51
C THR A 274 -1.86 23.91 -17.08
N LYS A 275 -2.62 24.80 -16.44
CA LYS A 275 -2.79 26.20 -16.86
C LYS A 275 -2.52 27.12 -15.69
N TYR A 276 -1.94 28.26 -15.99
CA TYR A 276 -1.91 29.44 -15.15
C TYR A 276 -3.25 30.16 -15.31
N THR A 277 -4.00 30.37 -14.25
CA THR A 277 -5.39 30.87 -14.38
C THR A 277 -5.57 32.25 -13.77
N ASP A 278 -4.93 32.55 -12.66
CA ASP A 278 -5.02 33.84 -11.99
C ASP A 278 -3.66 34.25 -11.40
N HIS A 279 -3.61 35.50 -10.94
CA HIS A 279 -2.45 36.10 -10.29
C HIS A 279 -2.94 36.91 -9.08
N ASP A 280 -2.51 36.50 -7.91
CA ASP A 280 -2.94 37.11 -6.65
C ASP A 280 -1.94 38.15 -6.15
N SER A 281 -0.69 37.77 -5.93
CA SER A 281 0.36 38.68 -5.46
C SER A 281 1.74 38.32 -6.00
N GLY A 282 2.69 39.24 -5.89
CA GLY A 282 4.07 39.03 -6.32
C GLY A 282 4.24 39.14 -7.84
N PHE A 283 4.90 38.17 -8.46
CA PHE A 283 5.18 38.13 -9.88
C PHE A 283 3.94 37.77 -10.73
N ASN A 284 3.68 38.55 -11.79
CA ASN A 284 2.74 38.15 -12.82
C ASN A 284 3.49 37.58 -14.04
N TYR A 285 3.51 36.28 -14.16
CA TYR A 285 4.22 35.58 -15.25
C TYR A 285 3.67 35.86 -16.66
N ARG A 286 2.47 36.46 -16.79
CA ARG A 286 1.91 36.89 -18.09
C ARG A 286 2.52 38.18 -18.61
N ASN A 287 2.94 39.06 -17.68
CA ASN A 287 3.44 40.40 -18.00
C ASN A 287 4.98 40.45 -18.02
N ASP A 288 5.65 39.42 -17.51
CA ASP A 288 7.10 39.29 -17.45
C ASP A 288 7.80 40.54 -16.87
N ALA A 289 8.84 41.01 -17.57
CA ALA A 289 9.62 42.16 -17.17
C ALA A 289 8.86 43.49 -17.11
N LYS A 290 7.63 43.56 -17.62
CA LYS A 290 6.77 44.76 -17.55
C LYS A 290 5.91 44.83 -16.30
N ASP A 291 5.85 43.76 -15.55
CA ASP A 291 5.09 43.71 -14.32
C ASP A 291 5.72 44.64 -13.26
N PRO A 292 4.95 45.60 -12.68
CA PRO A 292 5.45 46.49 -11.64
C PRO A 292 5.86 45.74 -10.34
N ASP A 293 5.32 44.54 -10.13
CA ASP A 293 5.64 43.67 -9.01
C ASP A 293 6.91 42.85 -9.22
N ASN A 294 7.53 42.98 -10.42
CA ASN A 294 8.79 42.34 -10.72
C ASN A 294 9.93 42.87 -9.82
N LYS A 295 10.22 42.16 -8.75
CA LYS A 295 11.21 42.49 -7.71
C LYS A 295 12.67 42.53 -8.20
N GLY A 296 12.90 42.87 -9.46
CA GLY A 296 14.21 42.96 -10.09
C GLY A 296 14.67 41.67 -10.76
N TYR A 297 13.81 40.70 -10.90
CA TYR A 297 14.10 39.49 -11.68
C TYR A 297 13.96 39.73 -13.18
N ASP A 298 14.84 39.19 -13.98
CA ASP A 298 14.89 39.36 -15.41
C ASP A 298 14.29 38.13 -16.14
N PHE A 299 13.13 38.31 -16.74
CA PHE A 299 12.49 37.34 -17.60
C PHE A 299 12.70 37.63 -19.09
N ALA A 300 13.57 38.59 -19.45
CA ALA A 300 13.78 38.98 -20.82
C ALA A 300 14.15 37.80 -21.73
N GLY A 301 13.34 37.55 -22.73
CA GLY A 301 13.52 36.44 -23.66
C GLY A 301 13.13 35.06 -23.16
N MET A 302 12.53 34.95 -21.97
CA MET A 302 12.03 33.69 -21.41
C MET A 302 10.51 33.58 -21.67
N ASP A 303 10.07 32.50 -22.32
CA ASP A 303 8.66 32.08 -22.36
C ASP A 303 8.35 31.18 -21.13
N TYR A 304 8.24 31.81 -19.96
CA TYR A 304 8.00 31.08 -18.71
C TYR A 304 6.71 30.28 -18.76
N LEU A 305 5.62 30.89 -19.29
CA LEU A 305 4.32 30.21 -19.34
C LEU A 305 4.32 29.04 -20.32
N GLY A 306 4.89 29.21 -21.53
CA GLY A 306 4.99 28.13 -22.50
C GLY A 306 5.90 26.99 -22.06
N LYS A 307 6.92 27.28 -21.26
CA LYS A 307 7.83 26.25 -20.71
C LYS A 307 7.30 25.52 -19.49
N ASN A 308 6.33 26.07 -18.77
CA ASN A 308 5.88 25.52 -17.49
C ASN A 308 4.41 25.13 -17.47
N PHE A 309 3.61 25.66 -18.39
CA PHE A 309 2.18 25.38 -18.46
C PHE A 309 1.84 24.84 -19.85
N GLY A 310 1.18 23.68 -19.88
CA GLY A 310 0.89 23.00 -21.13
C GLY A 310 0.26 21.64 -20.91
N ARG A 311 0.32 20.82 -21.93
CA ARG A 311 -0.17 19.45 -21.93
C ARG A 311 0.99 18.48 -21.71
N THR A 312 0.82 17.56 -20.76
CA THR A 312 1.72 16.42 -20.57
C THR A 312 0.98 15.13 -20.89
N ASN A 313 1.51 14.34 -21.83
CA ASN A 313 1.10 12.96 -22.07
C ASN A 313 2.19 12.04 -21.56
N SER A 314 1.87 11.08 -20.72
CA SER A 314 2.88 10.24 -20.07
C SER A 314 2.48 8.79 -19.93
N LEU A 315 3.50 7.93 -19.94
CA LEU A 315 3.45 6.53 -19.55
C LEU A 315 4.24 6.39 -18.24
N THR A 316 3.59 5.93 -17.19
CA THR A 316 4.24 5.65 -15.90
C THR A 316 4.20 4.17 -15.62
N TRP A 317 5.35 3.57 -15.32
CA TRP A 317 5.45 2.23 -14.76
C TRP A 317 5.83 2.31 -13.29
N SER A 318 5.17 1.50 -12.46
CA SER A 318 5.47 1.38 -11.03
C SER A 318 5.57 -0.08 -10.63
N HIS A 319 6.64 -0.43 -9.92
CA HIS A 319 6.85 -1.72 -9.29
C HIS A 319 6.78 -1.57 -7.79
N VAL A 320 5.91 -2.33 -7.13
CA VAL A 320 5.64 -2.20 -5.68
C VAL A 320 5.78 -3.56 -5.02
N PHE A 321 6.64 -3.63 -4.02
CA PHE A 321 6.68 -4.70 -3.02
C PHE A 321 6.09 -4.15 -1.71
N ASP A 322 5.06 -4.80 -1.15
CA ASP A 322 4.40 -4.37 0.09
C ASP A 322 4.01 -5.59 0.95
N ASN A 323 4.74 -5.78 2.05
CA ASN A 323 4.46 -6.84 3.04
C ASN A 323 4.12 -6.28 4.43
N ARG A 324 3.64 -5.02 4.48
CA ARG A 324 3.19 -4.42 5.73
C ARG A 324 2.04 -5.21 6.35
N ASP A 325 2.02 -5.27 7.67
CA ASP A 325 0.96 -5.94 8.43
C ASP A 325 -0.39 -5.21 8.33
N ASN A 326 -0.37 -3.89 8.22
CA ASN A 326 -1.52 -3.04 7.98
C ASN A 326 -1.15 -1.94 6.99
N VAL A 327 -1.98 -1.70 6.00
CA VAL A 327 -1.74 -0.66 4.97
C VAL A 327 -1.95 0.75 5.51
N TYR A 328 -2.89 0.91 6.47
CA TYR A 328 -3.31 2.22 7.01
C TYR A 328 -2.49 2.66 8.23
N ASP A 329 -2.16 1.73 9.12
CA ASP A 329 -1.36 1.98 10.34
C ASP A 329 -0.38 0.82 10.53
N PRO A 330 0.71 0.80 9.76
CA PRO A 330 1.68 -0.30 9.77
C PRO A 330 2.52 -0.28 11.04
N THR A 331 2.68 -1.47 11.64
CA THR A 331 3.56 -1.66 12.79
C THR A 331 4.81 -2.46 12.45
N LYS A 332 4.78 -3.26 11.39
CA LYS A 332 5.92 -4.05 10.90
C LYS A 332 5.82 -4.28 9.39
N GLY A 333 6.94 -4.63 8.79
CA GLY A 333 7.07 -4.91 7.37
C GLY A 333 7.70 -3.74 6.61
N LYS A 334 7.62 -3.80 5.30
CA LYS A 334 8.19 -2.77 4.41
C LYS A 334 7.34 -2.58 3.17
N ARG A 335 7.43 -1.38 2.60
CA ARG A 335 6.97 -1.08 1.25
C ARG A 335 8.13 -0.50 0.45
N LEU A 336 8.49 -1.15 -0.65
CA LEU A 336 9.50 -0.69 -1.60
C LEU A 336 8.80 -0.41 -2.92
N SER A 337 9.04 0.75 -3.51
CA SER A 337 8.50 1.09 -4.82
C SER A 337 9.54 1.75 -5.72
N PHE A 338 9.45 1.42 -7.00
CA PHE A 338 10.18 2.06 -8.09
C PHE A 338 9.15 2.59 -9.07
N THR A 339 9.27 3.85 -9.45
CA THR A 339 8.36 4.50 -10.40
C THR A 339 9.17 5.19 -11.47
N GLY A 340 8.89 4.87 -12.73
CA GLY A 340 9.49 5.51 -13.89
C GLY A 340 8.41 6.13 -14.76
N THR A 341 8.51 7.42 -15.04
CA THR A 341 7.62 8.17 -15.92
C THR A 341 8.34 8.58 -17.18
N TRP A 342 7.74 8.31 -18.31
CA TRP A 342 8.15 8.71 -19.64
C TRP A 342 7.08 9.66 -20.17
N ALA A 343 7.41 10.95 -20.33
CA ALA A 343 6.51 11.98 -20.80
C ALA A 343 6.95 12.48 -22.18
N GLY A 344 5.96 12.74 -23.05
CA GLY A 344 6.25 13.17 -24.42
C GLY A 344 6.86 12.07 -25.30
N HIS A 345 7.99 12.33 -25.94
CA HIS A 345 8.77 11.36 -26.73
C HIS A 345 7.93 10.50 -27.71
N GLY A 346 7.09 11.14 -28.52
CA GLY A 346 6.23 10.44 -29.49
C GLY A 346 4.78 10.23 -29.04
N MET A 347 4.46 10.43 -27.75
CA MET A 347 3.06 10.48 -27.27
C MET A 347 2.41 11.85 -27.44
N GLY A 348 3.18 12.84 -27.92
CA GLY A 348 2.75 14.24 -28.02
C GLY A 348 2.65 14.93 -26.66
N GLY A 349 2.18 16.15 -26.67
CA GLY A 349 2.22 17.06 -25.52
C GLY A 349 3.25 18.16 -25.76
N ASP A 350 3.44 18.99 -24.75
CA ASP A 350 4.31 20.17 -24.82
C ASP A 350 5.67 19.91 -24.13
N PHE A 351 5.83 18.76 -23.44
CA PHE A 351 7.00 18.44 -22.61
C PHE A 351 7.55 17.05 -22.91
N ASP A 352 8.90 16.93 -22.87
CA ASP A 352 9.65 15.71 -23.15
C ASP A 352 10.62 15.40 -22.01
N TYR A 353 10.28 14.47 -21.10
CA TYR A 353 11.15 14.14 -19.98
C TYR A 353 11.02 12.69 -19.50
N PHE A 354 12.05 12.25 -18.76
CA PHE A 354 12.05 11.04 -17.95
C PHE A 354 12.14 11.39 -16.48
N LYS A 355 11.36 10.75 -15.63
CA LYS A 355 11.37 10.93 -14.18
C LYS A 355 11.41 9.57 -13.50
N PHE A 356 12.36 9.34 -12.62
CA PHE A 356 12.49 8.10 -11.85
C PHE A 356 12.48 8.40 -10.36
N ILE A 357 11.73 7.58 -9.59
CA ILE A 357 11.62 7.66 -8.14
C ILE A 357 11.79 6.26 -7.55
N ALA A 358 12.62 6.16 -6.50
CA ALA A 358 12.71 5.00 -5.64
C ALA A 358 12.33 5.38 -4.21
N GLU A 359 11.43 4.61 -3.59
CA GLU A 359 10.99 4.85 -2.22
C GLU A 359 11.01 3.55 -1.42
N ASN A 360 11.53 3.61 -0.19
CA ASN A 360 11.50 2.51 0.76
C ASN A 360 10.91 2.99 2.10
N ARG A 361 9.88 2.31 2.58
CA ARG A 361 9.22 2.54 3.87
C ARG A 361 9.41 1.29 4.73
N LEU A 362 9.96 1.46 5.91
CA LEU A 362 10.29 0.38 6.83
C LEU A 362 9.59 0.61 8.17
N TYR A 363 9.05 -0.45 8.76
CA TYR A 363 8.34 -0.37 10.04
C TYR A 363 8.85 -1.44 10.99
N TYR A 364 9.27 -1.00 12.16
CA TYR A 364 9.82 -1.86 13.21
C TYR A 364 9.02 -1.67 14.49
N LYS A 365 8.33 -2.74 14.89
CA LYS A 365 7.62 -2.76 16.17
C LYS A 365 8.63 -2.83 17.32
N VAL A 366 8.53 -1.90 18.26
CA VAL A 366 9.36 -1.83 19.46
C VAL A 366 8.48 -2.08 20.67
N GLY A 367 8.74 -3.15 21.42
CA GLY A 367 7.90 -3.53 22.54
C GLY A 367 6.46 -3.85 22.16
N ARG A 368 5.50 -3.46 23.00
CA ARG A 368 4.08 -3.84 22.82
C ARG A 368 3.31 -2.97 21.83
N ALA A 369 3.61 -1.67 21.77
CA ALA A 369 2.78 -0.73 21.02
C ALA A 369 3.54 0.45 20.38
N HIS A 370 4.86 0.46 20.45
CA HIS A 370 5.70 1.51 19.85
C HIS A 370 6.17 1.05 18.48
N VAL A 371 6.38 2.00 17.56
CA VAL A 371 6.83 1.75 16.20
C VAL A 371 7.93 2.74 15.82
N ILE A 372 9.00 2.24 15.22
CA ILE A 372 9.96 3.06 14.48
C ILE A 372 9.57 2.93 13.00
N ALA A 373 9.24 4.04 12.37
CA ALA A 373 8.97 4.13 10.95
C ALA A 373 10.09 4.91 10.25
N VAL A 374 10.59 4.37 9.14
CA VAL A 374 11.65 4.99 8.34
C VAL A 374 11.17 5.09 6.91
N ARG A 375 11.33 6.26 6.31
CA ARG A 375 11.10 6.50 4.88
C ARG A 375 12.41 6.98 4.26
N LEU A 376 12.76 6.38 3.15
CA LEU A 376 13.88 6.80 2.32
C LEU A 376 13.35 6.98 0.90
N MET A 377 13.60 8.11 0.29
CA MET A 377 13.19 8.40 -1.08
C MET A 377 14.32 9.08 -1.84
N GLY A 378 14.46 8.74 -3.11
CA GLY A 378 15.36 9.40 -4.03
C GLY A 378 14.77 9.47 -5.42
N GLY A 379 15.07 10.51 -6.14
CA GLY A 379 14.56 10.74 -7.48
C GLY A 379 15.54 11.48 -8.38
N ILE A 380 15.41 11.21 -9.67
CA ILE A 380 16.14 11.93 -10.74
C ILE A 380 15.21 12.09 -11.94
N ALA A 381 15.29 13.24 -12.59
CA ALA A 381 14.62 13.50 -13.84
C ALA A 381 15.59 14.14 -14.85
N THR A 382 15.31 13.96 -16.14
CA THR A 382 16.07 14.48 -17.26
C THR A 382 15.14 14.88 -18.39
N GLY A 383 15.53 15.85 -19.20
CA GLY A 383 14.74 16.34 -20.33
C GLY A 383 14.04 17.67 -20.02
N ASP A 384 13.14 18.06 -20.90
CA ASP A 384 12.37 19.31 -20.81
C ASP A 384 11.14 19.10 -19.93
N MET A 385 11.33 19.24 -18.64
CA MET A 385 10.31 19.04 -17.62
C MET A 385 9.79 20.38 -17.12
N PRO A 386 8.44 20.60 -17.07
CA PRO A 386 7.92 21.84 -16.56
C PRO A 386 8.26 22.02 -15.08
N TYR A 387 8.46 23.26 -14.65
CA TYR A 387 8.80 23.62 -13.27
C TYR A 387 7.84 22.99 -12.25
N ASN A 388 6.54 22.91 -12.60
CA ASN A 388 5.51 22.32 -11.75
C ASN A 388 5.58 20.78 -11.60
N ASP A 389 6.34 20.10 -12.46
CA ASP A 389 6.53 18.64 -12.39
C ASP A 389 7.89 18.26 -11.78
N LEU A 390 8.75 19.24 -11.42
CA LEU A 390 9.99 19.03 -10.67
C LEU A 390 9.69 18.29 -9.35
N PHE A 391 10.72 17.68 -8.78
CA PHE A 391 10.60 17.20 -7.41
C PHE A 391 10.48 18.37 -6.46
N THR A 392 9.63 18.22 -5.45
CA THR A 392 9.44 19.24 -4.42
C THR A 392 9.62 18.65 -3.04
N LEU A 393 10.21 19.40 -2.13
CA LEU A 393 10.33 19.10 -0.71
C LEU A 393 10.00 20.34 0.11
N GLY A 394 9.44 20.11 1.28
CA GLY A 394 8.88 21.10 2.20
C GLY A 394 7.43 20.74 2.52
N GLY A 395 6.97 21.10 3.73
CA GLY A 395 5.60 20.88 4.14
C GLY A 395 5.33 19.56 4.86
N ALA A 396 4.05 19.33 5.13
CA ALA A 396 3.56 18.25 5.99
C ALA A 396 3.95 16.84 5.54
N ASP A 397 4.09 16.61 4.24
CA ASP A 397 4.20 15.26 3.67
C ASP A 397 5.65 14.78 3.44
N ASN A 398 6.62 15.68 3.55
CA ASN A 398 8.02 15.34 3.34
C ASN A 398 8.94 16.03 4.35
N LEU A 399 9.46 17.22 4.11
CA LEU A 399 10.40 17.91 4.98
C LEU A 399 9.65 18.93 5.86
N ARG A 400 9.19 18.51 7.04
CA ARG A 400 8.42 19.34 7.97
C ARG A 400 9.30 20.44 8.60
N GLY A 401 8.73 21.58 8.86
CA GLY A 401 9.44 22.76 9.39
C GLY A 401 9.90 23.73 8.30
N TYR A 402 9.51 23.47 7.06
CA TYR A 402 9.71 24.32 5.88
C TYR A 402 8.37 24.58 5.21
N GLU A 403 8.29 25.60 4.31
CA GLU A 403 7.09 25.88 3.53
C GLU A 403 6.73 24.71 2.59
N ASP A 404 5.48 24.63 2.17
CA ASP A 404 5.05 23.63 1.20
C ASP A 404 5.78 23.87 -0.12
N ASP A 405 6.40 22.80 -0.65
CA ASP A 405 7.13 22.83 -1.92
C ASP A 405 8.30 23.84 -2.02
N GLU A 406 8.88 24.25 -0.91
CA GLU A 406 9.95 25.25 -0.82
C GLU A 406 11.19 24.87 -1.65
N PHE A 407 11.61 23.61 -1.58
CA PHE A 407 12.78 23.12 -2.33
C PHE A 407 12.33 22.39 -3.59
N ARG A 408 12.91 22.75 -4.74
CA ARG A 408 12.54 22.18 -6.04
C ARG A 408 13.77 21.80 -6.87
N GLY A 409 13.62 20.75 -7.69
CA GLY A 409 14.66 20.38 -8.61
C GLY A 409 14.39 19.12 -9.41
N ASN A 410 15.26 18.82 -10.36
CA ASN A 410 15.22 17.58 -11.15
C ASN A 410 15.92 16.39 -10.45
N LYS A 411 16.47 16.61 -9.26
CA LYS A 411 17.05 15.59 -8.37
C LYS A 411 16.52 15.78 -6.97
N MET A 412 16.34 14.69 -6.25
CA MET A 412 15.90 14.75 -4.85
C MET A 412 16.44 13.58 -4.04
N TYR A 413 16.57 13.80 -2.74
CA TYR A 413 16.62 12.75 -1.73
C TYR A 413 15.86 13.19 -0.49
N GLU A 414 15.29 12.22 0.22
CA GLU A 414 14.57 12.42 1.47
C GLU A 414 14.79 11.22 2.39
N ALA A 415 15.00 11.49 3.67
CA ALA A 415 14.99 10.50 4.74
C ALA A 415 14.18 11.03 5.91
N THR A 416 13.21 10.23 6.35
CA THR A 416 12.40 10.50 7.55
C THR A 416 12.54 9.35 8.53
N VAL A 417 12.69 9.67 9.81
CA VAL A 417 12.59 8.71 10.91
C VAL A 417 11.53 9.21 11.89
N GLU A 418 10.54 8.38 12.18
CA GLU A 418 9.50 8.65 13.17
C GLU A 418 9.51 7.60 14.27
N TYR A 419 9.48 8.05 15.51
CA TYR A 419 9.15 7.21 16.65
C TYR A 419 7.72 7.48 17.08
N ARG A 420 6.86 6.46 16.93
CA ARG A 420 5.42 6.53 17.20
C ARG A 420 5.11 5.79 18.49
N TYR A 421 4.34 6.39 19.39
CA TYR A 421 3.95 5.81 20.66
C TYR A 421 2.48 6.13 20.98
N PRO A 422 1.75 5.18 21.61
CA PRO A 422 0.36 5.41 21.98
C PRO A 422 0.28 6.39 23.16
N ILE A 423 -0.58 7.38 23.05
CA ILE A 423 -0.93 8.31 24.18
C ILE A 423 -2.28 7.90 24.74
N ALA A 424 -3.26 7.67 23.88
CA ALA A 424 -4.61 7.25 24.26
C ALA A 424 -5.22 6.37 23.17
N LYS A 425 -6.41 5.84 23.41
CA LYS A 425 -7.16 5.11 22.36
C LYS A 425 -7.38 6.05 21.17
N LYS A 426 -6.89 5.65 19.99
CA LYS A 426 -6.95 6.43 18.74
C LYS A 426 -6.05 7.67 18.69
N ILE A 427 -5.15 7.87 19.64
CA ILE A 427 -4.20 9.01 19.65
C ILE A 427 -2.79 8.45 19.81
N GLN A 428 -1.93 8.75 18.85
CA GLN A 428 -0.50 8.44 18.88
C GLN A 428 0.30 9.75 18.95
N GLY A 429 1.34 9.76 19.77
CA GLY A 429 2.39 10.76 19.72
C GLY A 429 3.48 10.35 18.76
N VAL A 430 4.12 11.31 18.15
CA VAL A 430 5.21 11.13 17.20
C VAL A 430 6.35 12.07 17.53
N VAL A 431 7.57 11.55 17.54
CA VAL A 431 8.79 12.35 17.48
C VAL A 431 9.46 12.04 16.17
N PHE A 432 9.92 13.03 15.44
CA PHE A 432 10.47 12.82 14.12
C PHE A 432 11.72 13.64 13.82
N THR A 433 12.45 13.18 12.84
CA THR A 433 13.46 13.96 12.10
C THR A 433 13.30 13.71 10.61
N ASP A 434 13.36 14.78 9.85
CA ASP A 434 13.33 14.78 8.39
C ASP A 434 14.64 15.40 7.86
N VAL A 435 15.15 14.83 6.78
CA VAL A 435 16.37 15.28 6.10
C VAL A 435 16.15 15.14 4.60
N GLY A 436 16.51 16.15 3.82
CA GLY A 436 16.39 16.04 2.37
C GLY A 436 16.80 17.30 1.63
N ASN A 437 16.74 17.20 0.31
CA ASN A 437 16.82 18.33 -0.62
C ASN A 437 16.24 17.96 -1.99
N ALA A 438 15.78 18.98 -2.72
CA ALA A 438 15.47 18.91 -4.14
C ALA A 438 16.22 20.05 -4.84
N TRP A 439 16.99 19.73 -5.90
CA TRP A 439 17.88 20.70 -6.56
C TRP A 439 18.12 20.37 -8.03
N GLY A 440 18.69 21.34 -8.78
CA GLY A 440 19.06 21.22 -10.18
C GLY A 440 17.90 21.32 -11.15
N GLY A 441 18.17 21.63 -12.41
CA GLY A 441 17.15 21.84 -13.45
C GLY A 441 16.34 23.12 -13.29
N VAL A 442 16.87 24.08 -12.53
CA VAL A 442 16.23 25.36 -12.22
C VAL A 442 17.12 26.53 -12.63
N GLU A 443 18.14 26.29 -13.45
CA GLU A 443 19.13 27.28 -13.86
C GLU A 443 18.53 28.47 -14.64
N ASN A 444 17.36 28.23 -15.23
CA ASN A 444 16.61 29.25 -15.99
C ASN A 444 15.50 29.92 -15.17
N ILE A 445 15.43 29.66 -13.86
CA ILE A 445 14.44 30.28 -12.98
C ILE A 445 15.10 31.44 -12.23
N PRO A 446 14.75 32.71 -12.53
CA PRO A 446 15.50 33.87 -12.06
C PRO A 446 15.52 34.09 -10.55
N TRP A 447 14.50 33.57 -9.86
CA TRP A 447 14.38 33.75 -8.40
C TRP A 447 14.84 32.56 -7.58
N TYR A 448 15.22 31.42 -8.22
CA TYR A 448 15.50 30.20 -7.50
C TYR A 448 16.90 29.67 -7.79
N HIS A 449 17.73 29.54 -6.78
CA HIS A 449 19.16 29.21 -6.91
C HIS A 449 19.58 28.09 -5.96
N GLU A 450 18.70 27.11 -5.69
CA GLU A 450 19.03 26.02 -4.78
C GLU A 450 20.12 25.11 -5.33
N ASN A 451 21.11 24.84 -4.47
CA ASN A 451 22.20 23.92 -4.71
C ASN A 451 21.96 22.63 -3.90
N ASN A 452 22.81 21.62 -4.10
CA ASN A 452 22.77 20.39 -3.30
C ASN A 452 23.26 20.65 -1.88
N LYS A 453 22.45 21.31 -1.06
CA LYS A 453 22.65 21.50 0.38
C LYS A 453 21.86 20.44 1.17
N LEU A 454 22.24 20.26 2.43
CA LEU A 454 21.51 19.40 3.35
C LEU A 454 20.52 20.24 4.16
N HIS A 455 19.23 20.01 3.96
CA HIS A 455 18.19 20.57 4.81
C HIS A 455 17.72 19.51 5.79
N TYR A 456 17.48 19.89 7.03
CA TYR A 456 17.03 18.98 8.08
C TYR A 456 16.09 19.69 9.05
N SER A 457 15.23 18.88 9.65
CA SER A 457 14.32 19.32 10.69
C SER A 457 14.12 18.25 11.74
N GLY A 458 13.58 18.67 12.87
CA GLY A 458 13.12 17.78 13.92
C GLY A 458 11.87 18.32 14.58
N GLY A 459 11.04 17.44 15.13
CA GLY A 459 9.80 17.91 15.71
C GLY A 459 9.00 16.82 16.40
N ILE A 460 7.81 17.25 16.82
CA ILE A 460 6.83 16.42 17.50
C ILE A 460 5.48 16.52 16.80
N GLY A 461 4.67 15.49 16.95
CA GLY A 461 3.33 15.52 16.36
C GLY A 461 2.35 14.56 16.99
N PHE A 462 1.13 14.64 16.53
CA PHE A 462 0.02 13.78 16.93
C PHE A 462 -0.63 13.14 15.71
N ARG A 463 -1.08 11.91 15.88
CA ARG A 463 -1.88 11.17 14.92
C ARG A 463 -3.19 10.82 15.59
N ILE A 464 -4.30 11.31 15.08
CA ILE A 464 -5.63 11.11 15.66
C ILE A 464 -6.44 10.28 14.67
N THR A 465 -6.77 9.05 15.03
CA THR A 465 -7.60 8.19 14.18
C THR A 465 -9.06 8.62 14.28
N THR A 466 -9.62 9.08 13.17
CA THR A 466 -11.02 9.49 13.05
C THR A 466 -11.79 8.57 12.09
N PRO A 467 -13.13 8.59 12.11
CA PRO A 467 -13.93 7.82 11.15
C PRO A 467 -13.71 8.23 9.68
N ILE A 468 -13.22 9.45 9.44
CA ILE A 468 -12.94 10.00 8.11
C ILE A 468 -11.48 9.85 7.69
N GLY A 469 -10.64 9.22 8.51
CA GLY A 469 -9.21 9.03 8.30
C GLY A 469 -8.37 9.63 9.42
N PRO A 470 -7.06 9.36 9.44
CA PRO A 470 -6.17 9.95 10.44
C PRO A 470 -5.96 11.44 10.20
N ILE A 471 -6.01 12.22 11.28
CA ILE A 471 -5.60 13.62 11.31
C ILE A 471 -4.17 13.68 11.84
N ARG A 472 -3.32 14.46 11.19
CA ARG A 472 -1.94 14.73 11.60
C ARG A 472 -1.78 16.20 12.01
N LEU A 473 -1.14 16.40 13.14
CA LEU A 473 -0.76 17.69 13.67
C LEU A 473 0.73 17.60 13.99
N ASP A 474 1.56 18.27 13.22
CA ASP A 474 3.00 18.25 13.39
C ASP A 474 3.55 19.66 13.62
N TYR A 475 4.49 19.81 14.54
CA TYR A 475 5.30 20.99 14.67
C TYR A 475 6.76 20.63 14.39
N GLY A 476 7.28 21.14 13.29
CA GLY A 476 8.64 20.91 12.83
C GLY A 476 9.48 22.18 12.98
N VAL A 477 10.75 22.01 13.36
CA VAL A 477 11.72 23.11 13.44
C VAL A 477 12.85 22.78 12.44
N GLY A 478 12.91 23.57 11.39
CA GLY A 478 13.95 23.54 10.37
C GLY A 478 15.07 24.53 10.65
N GLN A 479 15.92 24.78 9.65
CA GLN A 479 17.05 25.72 9.75
C GLN A 479 16.56 27.18 9.80
N ASP A 480 15.41 27.47 9.20
CA ASP A 480 14.84 28.83 9.05
C ASP A 480 13.71 29.14 10.05
N GLY A 481 13.45 28.23 10.97
CA GLY A 481 12.45 28.40 12.02
C GLY A 481 11.54 27.21 12.25
N GLY A 482 10.45 27.42 13.00
CA GLY A 482 9.46 26.39 13.30
C GLY A 482 8.15 26.64 12.58
N LYS A 483 7.56 25.54 12.03
CA LYS A 483 6.27 25.58 11.36
C LYS A 483 5.32 24.53 11.90
N PHE A 484 4.05 24.90 11.94
CA PHE A 484 2.97 24.01 12.29
C PHE A 484 2.33 23.46 11.00
N HIS A 485 2.18 22.15 10.94
CA HIS A 485 1.57 21.48 9.80
C HIS A 485 0.32 20.72 10.24
N PHE A 486 -0.74 20.94 9.51
CA PHE A 486 -2.00 20.19 9.64
C PHE A 486 -2.23 19.39 8.35
N SER A 487 -2.57 18.11 8.47
CA SER A 487 -2.96 17.35 7.27
C SER A 487 -3.88 16.18 7.58
N PHE A 488 -4.62 15.75 6.56
CA PHE A 488 -5.42 14.53 6.59
C PHE A 488 -4.67 13.38 5.92
N GLY A 489 -4.85 12.17 6.46
CA GLY A 489 -4.22 10.96 5.92
C GLY A 489 -2.91 10.56 6.59
N GLY A 490 -2.38 9.41 6.22
CA GLY A 490 -1.09 8.94 6.70
C GLY A 490 0.06 9.49 5.85
N LYS A 491 1.14 9.97 6.47
CA LYS A 491 2.34 10.40 5.73
C LYS A 491 2.97 9.19 5.01
N PHE A 492 3.10 8.10 5.70
CA PHE A 492 3.60 6.83 5.15
C PHE A 492 3.31 5.67 6.11
#